data_56170437546865f74afb12e0ef325f20
#
_entry.id   56170437546865f74afb12e0ef325f20
#
_cell.length_a   1.000
_cell.length_b   1.000
_cell.length_c   1.000
_cell.angle_alpha   90.00
_cell.angle_beta   90.00
_cell.angle_gamma   90.00
#
_symmetry.space_group_name_H-M   'P 1'
#
loop_
_entity.id
_entity.type
_entity.pdbx_description
1 polymer ?
#
loop_
_entity_poly.entity_id
_entity_poly.type
_entity_poly.pdbx_seq_one_letter_code
_entity_poly.pdbx_strand_id
1 'polypeptide(L)'
;LAMADATGAELIPGLASILETEAPGVSIQVLPLTTRDPRPMLDDESADLAAGYFPAVLADLTARAQVGKAVAFAHQRLYEGAYVCVMRHGHPLASGPLTLNRFCAARHLLVSFSGRPFGFVDEALASQGRERRVVLTVNKFFTAGEVVTRSNLLTVLPRHFVNIAGANNELVQRELPFDIPAVQVATLWHSRLEHSSAHQWLRQAVTRAAHQAFEETPPA
;
A
#
# COMPACT_ATOMS: atom_id res chain seq x y z
N LEU A 1 3.71 9.21 -12.63
CA LEU A 1 2.88 8.64 -11.58
C LEU A 1 3.75 7.80 -10.64
N ALA A 2 3.77 8.08 -9.34
CA ALA A 2 4.54 7.34 -8.34
C ALA A 2 3.62 6.44 -7.51
N MET A 3 3.94 5.14 -7.37
CA MET A 3 3.19 4.22 -6.52
C MET A 3 4.02 3.00 -6.10
N ALA A 4 3.61 2.36 -5.00
CA ALA A 4 4.19 1.09 -4.57
C ALA A 4 3.72 -0.05 -5.49
N ASP A 5 4.49 -1.15 -5.53
CA ASP A 5 4.21 -2.31 -6.38
C ASP A 5 2.84 -2.96 -6.10
N ALA A 6 2.43 -3.06 -4.83
CA ALA A 6 1.11 -3.59 -4.50
C ALA A 6 -0.03 -2.69 -5.01
N THR A 7 0.11 -1.36 -4.88
CA THR A 7 -0.87 -0.41 -5.42
C THR A 7 -0.89 -0.47 -6.95
N GLY A 8 0.30 -0.57 -7.57
CA GLY A 8 0.42 -0.70 -9.01
C GLY A 8 -0.22 -1.96 -9.57
N ALA A 9 -0.05 -3.09 -8.91
CA ALA A 9 -0.63 -4.36 -9.32
C ALA A 9 -2.17 -4.30 -9.43
N GLU A 10 -2.81 -3.51 -8.58
CA GLU A 10 -4.25 -3.31 -8.60
C GLU A 10 -4.70 -2.26 -9.63
N LEU A 11 -4.01 -1.13 -9.68
CA LEU A 11 -4.51 0.02 -10.45
C LEU A 11 -4.08 0.00 -11.93
N ILE A 12 -2.87 -0.53 -12.22
CA ILE A 12 -2.32 -0.43 -13.58
C ILE A 12 -3.13 -1.21 -14.62
N PRO A 13 -3.68 -2.41 -14.37
CA PRO A 13 -4.51 -3.10 -15.37
C PRO A 13 -5.71 -2.26 -15.82
N GLY A 14 -6.49 -1.72 -14.88
CA GLY A 14 -7.62 -0.84 -15.18
C GLY A 14 -7.19 0.47 -15.85
N LEU A 15 -6.09 1.06 -15.38
CA LEU A 15 -5.54 2.28 -15.98
C LEU A 15 -5.06 2.05 -17.42
N ALA A 16 -4.45 0.89 -17.72
CA ALA A 16 -4.04 0.53 -19.07
C ALA A 16 -5.23 0.43 -20.02
N SER A 17 -6.33 -0.21 -19.60
CA SER A 17 -7.56 -0.28 -20.38
C SER A 17 -8.16 1.11 -20.66
N ILE A 18 -8.13 2.02 -19.68
CA ILE A 18 -8.59 3.40 -19.87
C ILE A 18 -7.68 4.15 -20.87
N LEU A 19 -6.36 3.97 -20.77
CA LEU A 19 -5.41 4.58 -21.71
C LEU A 19 -5.65 4.13 -23.15
N GLU A 20 -5.82 2.84 -23.37
CA GLU A 20 -6.06 2.27 -24.71
C GLU A 20 -7.34 2.80 -25.35
N THR A 21 -8.38 2.98 -24.56
CA THR A 21 -9.71 3.35 -25.08
C THR A 21 -9.93 4.86 -25.17
N GLU A 22 -9.43 5.63 -24.23
CA GLU A 22 -9.77 7.06 -24.10
C GLU A 22 -8.62 8.00 -24.45
N ALA A 23 -7.37 7.54 -24.34
CA ALA A 23 -6.21 8.40 -24.52
C ALA A 23 -5.01 7.68 -25.16
N PRO A 24 -5.17 7.12 -26.38
CA PRO A 24 -4.12 6.30 -27.02
C PRO A 24 -2.83 7.07 -27.35
N GLY A 25 -2.87 8.41 -27.30
CA GLY A 25 -1.69 9.25 -27.48
C GLY A 25 -0.96 9.63 -26.19
N VAL A 26 -1.47 9.20 -25.02
CA VAL A 26 -0.86 9.52 -23.71
C VAL A 26 0.08 8.42 -23.27
N SER A 27 1.25 8.81 -22.76
CA SER A 27 2.20 7.90 -22.13
C SER A 27 2.27 8.17 -20.62
N ILE A 28 2.16 7.13 -19.81
CA ILE A 28 2.32 7.20 -18.35
C ILE A 28 3.55 6.42 -17.94
N GLN A 29 4.46 7.08 -17.21
CA GLN A 29 5.58 6.43 -16.56
C GLN A 29 5.21 6.14 -15.10
N VAL A 30 5.40 4.90 -14.67
CA VAL A 30 5.19 4.51 -13.27
C VAL A 30 6.54 4.43 -12.57
N LEU A 31 6.69 5.29 -11.56
CA LEU A 31 7.90 5.37 -10.76
C LEU A 31 7.70 4.60 -9.44
N PRO A 32 8.75 3.92 -8.94
CA PRO A 32 8.67 3.24 -7.65
C PRO A 32 8.54 4.25 -6.51
N LEU A 33 7.49 4.12 -5.72
CA LEU A 33 7.33 4.91 -4.50
C LEU A 33 8.04 4.18 -3.35
N THR A 34 9.19 4.71 -2.94
CA THR A 34 10.04 4.14 -1.88
C THR A 34 9.98 4.93 -0.58
N THR A 35 8.96 5.78 -0.42
CA THR A 35 8.75 6.62 0.76
C THR A 35 7.27 6.73 1.07
N ARG A 36 6.94 7.08 2.31
CA ARG A 36 5.58 7.48 2.72
C ARG A 36 5.36 8.98 2.69
N ASP A 37 6.35 9.74 2.27
CA ASP A 37 6.26 11.16 2.00
C ASP A 37 6.70 11.44 0.55
N PRO A 38 5.75 11.50 -0.41
CA PRO A 38 6.06 11.73 -1.81
C PRO A 38 6.22 13.23 -2.15
N ARG A 39 6.02 14.14 -1.18
CA ARG A 39 6.07 15.59 -1.43
C ARG A 39 7.35 16.05 -2.13
N PRO A 40 8.55 15.57 -1.78
CA PRO A 40 9.75 15.95 -2.53
C PRO A 40 9.68 15.61 -4.02
N MET A 41 9.14 14.43 -4.38
CA MET A 41 8.99 14.02 -5.78
C MET A 41 7.97 14.86 -6.55
N LEU A 42 6.97 15.38 -5.84
CA LEU A 42 5.93 16.24 -6.42
C LEU A 42 6.40 17.69 -6.51
N ASP A 43 7.27 18.13 -5.59
CA ASP A 43 7.85 19.47 -5.58
C ASP A 43 8.89 19.65 -6.69
N ASP A 44 9.77 18.67 -6.87
CA ASP A 44 10.84 18.67 -7.86
C ASP A 44 10.39 18.20 -9.27
N GLU A 45 9.08 17.93 -9.41
CA GLU A 45 8.44 17.50 -10.67
C GLU A 45 8.93 16.16 -11.22
N SER A 46 9.62 15.36 -10.43
CA SER A 46 9.97 13.99 -10.82
C SER A 46 8.74 13.08 -10.90
N ALA A 47 7.66 13.44 -10.22
CA ALA A 47 6.35 12.84 -10.38
C ALA A 47 5.23 13.89 -10.38
N ASP A 48 4.20 13.69 -11.20
CA ASP A 48 3.02 14.55 -11.25
C ASP A 48 1.96 14.18 -10.22
N LEU A 49 1.84 12.88 -9.95
CA LEU A 49 0.82 12.29 -9.07
C LEU A 49 1.46 11.14 -8.28
N ALA A 50 1.17 11.05 -7.00
CA ALA A 50 1.52 9.90 -6.18
C ALA A 50 0.26 9.17 -5.71
N ALA A 51 0.27 7.82 -5.72
CA ALA A 51 -0.81 7.00 -5.18
C ALA A 51 -0.25 6.03 -4.13
N GLY A 52 -0.80 6.09 -2.91
CA GLY A 52 -0.29 5.26 -1.81
C GLY A 52 -0.87 5.61 -0.44
N TYR A 53 -0.22 5.06 0.60
CA TYR A 53 -0.58 5.28 2.00
C TYR A 53 0.33 6.34 2.63
N PHE A 54 -0.22 7.51 2.93
CA PHE A 54 0.52 8.71 3.38
C PHE A 54 -0.01 9.28 4.72
N PRO A 55 -0.14 8.51 5.79
CA PRO A 55 -0.86 8.94 7.00
C PRO A 55 -0.30 10.21 7.62
N ALA A 56 1.02 10.33 7.75
CA ALA A 56 1.66 11.52 8.33
C ALA A 56 1.50 12.76 7.44
N VAL A 57 1.57 12.60 6.12
CA VAL A 57 1.36 13.70 5.16
C VAL A 57 -0.06 14.20 5.24
N LEU A 58 -1.06 13.29 5.18
CA LEU A 58 -2.47 13.68 5.25
C LEU A 58 -2.82 14.34 6.58
N ALA A 59 -2.26 13.87 7.68
CA ALA A 59 -2.43 14.51 8.99
C ALA A 59 -1.83 15.93 9.04
N ASP A 60 -0.61 16.13 8.49
CA ASP A 60 0.02 17.45 8.39
C ASP A 60 -0.82 18.41 7.52
N LEU A 61 -1.29 17.96 6.35
CA LEU A 61 -2.12 18.76 5.45
C LEU A 61 -3.42 19.19 6.14
N THR A 62 -4.08 18.27 6.83
CA THR A 62 -5.32 18.53 7.58
C THR A 62 -5.07 19.56 8.70
N ALA A 63 -4.02 19.37 9.48
CA ALA A 63 -3.67 20.30 10.58
C ALA A 63 -3.35 21.71 10.07
N ARG A 64 -2.64 21.83 8.94
CA ARG A 64 -2.36 23.12 8.31
C ARG A 64 -3.62 23.81 7.79
N ALA A 65 -4.51 23.06 7.13
CA ALA A 65 -5.77 23.61 6.63
C ALA A 65 -6.66 24.12 7.78
N GLN A 66 -6.72 23.42 8.91
CA GLN A 66 -7.50 23.81 10.08
C GLN A 66 -7.06 25.15 10.68
N VAL A 67 -5.78 25.50 10.59
CA VAL A 67 -5.24 26.79 11.06
C VAL A 67 -5.11 27.84 9.96
N GLY A 68 -5.74 27.64 8.80
CA GLY A 68 -5.76 28.59 7.69
C GLY A 68 -4.42 28.79 6.98
N LYS A 69 -3.46 27.88 7.16
CA LYS A 69 -2.17 27.95 6.47
C LYS A 69 -2.32 27.44 5.04
N ALA A 70 -1.62 28.10 4.10
CA ALA A 70 -1.57 27.64 2.73
C ALA A 70 -0.99 26.20 2.64
N VAL A 71 -1.63 25.38 1.82
CA VAL A 71 -1.26 23.98 1.59
C VAL A 71 -0.88 23.84 0.13
N ALA A 72 0.38 23.45 -0.12
CA ALA A 72 0.90 23.29 -1.48
C ALA A 72 0.46 21.98 -2.16
N PHE A 73 -0.20 21.09 -1.42
CA PHE A 73 -0.61 19.77 -1.92
C PHE A 73 -2.10 19.58 -1.72
N ALA A 74 -2.73 18.93 -2.70
CA ALA A 74 -4.08 18.43 -2.62
C ALA A 74 -4.08 16.90 -2.66
N HIS A 75 -5.13 16.28 -2.15
CA HIS A 75 -5.25 14.83 -2.11
C HIS A 75 -6.70 14.39 -2.32
N GLN A 76 -6.86 13.14 -2.74
CA GLN A 76 -8.15 12.47 -2.86
C GLN A 76 -8.03 11.04 -2.36
N ARG A 77 -8.94 10.61 -1.50
CA ARG A 77 -9.03 9.19 -1.08
C ARG A 77 -9.43 8.34 -2.28
N LEU A 78 -8.73 7.22 -2.45
CA LEU A 78 -9.05 6.21 -3.47
C LEU A 78 -9.85 5.06 -2.87
N TYR A 79 -9.26 4.36 -1.90
CA TYR A 79 -9.89 3.21 -1.23
C TYR A 79 -9.33 3.03 0.18
N GLU A 80 -9.99 2.16 0.93
CA GLU A 80 -9.53 1.71 2.24
C GLU A 80 -9.17 0.23 2.14
N GLY A 81 -7.97 -0.12 2.62
CA GLY A 81 -7.46 -1.48 2.61
C GLY A 81 -7.21 -2.02 4.00
N ALA A 82 -7.43 -3.32 4.16
CA ALA A 82 -7.01 -4.06 5.34
C ALA A 82 -5.68 -4.76 5.09
N TYR A 83 -4.90 -4.96 6.14
CA TYR A 83 -3.70 -5.79 6.12
C TYR A 83 -3.95 -7.09 6.85
N VAL A 84 -3.38 -8.17 6.34
CA VAL A 84 -3.50 -9.52 6.89
C VAL A 84 -2.15 -10.15 7.11
N CYS A 85 -2.07 -11.07 8.07
CA CYS A 85 -0.91 -11.93 8.24
C CYS A 85 -0.91 -13.00 7.14
N VAL A 86 0.22 -13.17 6.46
CA VAL A 86 0.37 -14.09 5.34
C VAL A 86 1.51 -15.08 5.62
N MET A 87 1.27 -16.32 5.26
CA MET A 87 2.19 -17.44 5.41
C MET A 87 1.96 -18.46 4.31
N ARG A 88 2.92 -19.35 4.05
CA ARG A 88 2.75 -20.43 3.09
C ARG A 88 1.72 -21.47 3.54
N HIS A 89 1.15 -22.21 2.61
CA HIS A 89 0.45 -23.45 2.93
C HIS A 89 1.38 -24.40 3.70
N GLY A 90 0.83 -25.12 4.68
CA GLY A 90 1.60 -26.02 5.53
C GLY A 90 2.52 -25.34 6.55
N HIS A 91 2.42 -24.01 6.73
CA HIS A 91 3.08 -23.34 7.85
C HIS A 91 2.49 -23.80 9.18
N PRO A 92 3.29 -24.01 10.27
CA PRO A 92 2.78 -24.47 11.56
C PRO A 92 1.68 -23.60 12.18
N LEU A 93 1.59 -22.33 11.77
CA LEU A 93 0.55 -21.38 12.20
C LEU A 93 -0.63 -21.29 11.21
N ALA A 94 -0.61 -22.02 10.10
CA ALA A 94 -1.70 -22.00 9.12
C ALA A 94 -2.96 -22.70 9.66
N SER A 95 -2.80 -23.63 10.60
CA SER A 95 -3.91 -24.31 11.27
C SER A 95 -4.17 -23.73 12.67
N GLY A 96 -5.45 -23.59 13.01
CA GLY A 96 -5.89 -23.03 14.30
C GLY A 96 -5.78 -21.50 14.40
N PRO A 97 -6.12 -20.94 15.57
CA PRO A 97 -6.15 -19.49 15.77
C PRO A 97 -4.75 -18.88 15.80
N LEU A 98 -4.58 -17.77 15.10
CA LEU A 98 -3.37 -16.95 15.18
C LEU A 98 -3.51 -15.98 16.37
N THR A 99 -3.05 -16.41 17.56
CA THR A 99 -3.05 -15.53 18.74
C THR A 99 -1.89 -14.55 18.71
N LEU A 100 -2.00 -13.44 19.47
CA LEU A 100 -0.93 -12.44 19.59
C LEU A 100 0.40 -13.05 20.04
N ASN A 101 0.37 -13.99 20.99
CA ASN A 101 1.57 -14.69 21.46
C ASN A 101 2.23 -15.51 20.35
N ARG A 102 1.42 -16.26 19.57
CA ARG A 102 1.92 -17.05 18.43
C ARG A 102 2.48 -16.17 17.33
N PHE A 103 1.83 -15.04 17.04
CA PHE A 103 2.29 -14.05 16.06
C PHE A 103 3.65 -13.47 16.49
N CYS A 104 3.77 -12.96 17.73
CA CYS A 104 5.02 -12.37 18.24
C CYS A 104 6.18 -13.37 18.34
N ALA A 105 5.90 -14.64 18.67
CA ALA A 105 6.92 -15.69 18.76
C ALA A 105 7.46 -16.16 17.41
N ALA A 106 6.77 -15.84 16.32
CA ALA A 106 7.18 -16.24 14.98
C ALA A 106 8.34 -15.37 14.45
N ARG A 107 8.94 -15.82 13.36
CA ARG A 107 9.95 -15.05 12.60
C ARG A 107 9.25 -14.32 11.46
N HIS A 108 9.58 -13.03 11.29
CA HIS A 108 8.90 -12.17 10.34
C HIS A 108 9.79 -11.66 9.22
N LEU A 109 9.20 -11.53 8.04
CA LEU A 109 9.68 -10.70 6.95
C LEU A 109 8.87 -9.40 6.97
N LEU A 110 9.54 -8.27 6.83
CA LEU A 110 8.94 -6.94 6.74
C LEU A 110 9.18 -6.33 5.36
N VAL A 111 8.13 -5.82 4.74
CA VAL A 111 8.26 -4.90 3.60
C VAL A 111 8.60 -3.52 4.16
N SER A 112 9.82 -3.06 3.91
CA SER A 112 10.34 -1.78 4.41
C SER A 112 11.02 -1.01 3.29
N PHE A 113 10.48 0.13 2.92
CA PHE A 113 11.08 0.99 1.88
C PHE A 113 12.36 1.69 2.36
N SER A 114 12.50 1.92 3.68
CA SER A 114 13.70 2.50 4.27
C SER A 114 14.75 1.48 4.66
N GLY A 115 14.46 0.18 4.54
CA GLY A 115 15.31 -0.91 5.03
C GLY A 115 15.33 -1.09 6.56
N ARG A 116 14.66 -0.22 7.32
CA ARG A 116 14.58 -0.35 8.77
C ARG A 116 13.70 -1.54 9.15
N PRO A 117 14.08 -2.36 10.14
CA PRO A 117 13.29 -3.50 10.59
C PRO A 117 12.14 -3.09 11.54
N PHE A 118 11.50 -1.95 11.27
CA PHE A 118 10.43 -1.35 12.06
C PHE A 118 9.42 -0.64 11.15
N GLY A 119 8.13 -0.90 11.35
CA GLY A 119 7.04 -0.32 10.60
C GLY A 119 5.75 -0.21 11.41
N PHE A 120 4.63 0.13 10.77
CA PHE A 120 3.35 0.39 11.45
C PHE A 120 2.82 -0.80 12.27
N VAL A 121 3.13 -2.04 11.88
CA VAL A 121 2.82 -3.24 12.68
C VAL A 121 3.63 -3.26 13.98
N ASP A 122 4.88 -2.84 13.90
CA ASP A 122 5.77 -2.78 15.06
C ASP A 122 5.36 -1.64 16.01
N GLU A 123 4.87 -0.52 15.47
CA GLU A 123 4.25 0.57 16.21
C GLU A 123 3.00 0.10 16.98
N ALA A 124 2.11 -0.64 16.29
CA ALA A 124 0.90 -1.20 16.91
C ALA A 124 1.21 -2.23 18.00
N LEU A 125 2.24 -3.06 17.81
CA LEU A 125 2.70 -4.00 18.84
C LEU A 125 3.32 -3.28 20.05
N ALA A 126 4.17 -2.29 19.77
CA ALA A 126 4.83 -1.50 20.82
C ALA A 126 3.83 -0.77 21.72
N SER A 127 2.71 -0.26 21.16
CA SER A 127 1.63 0.37 21.95
C SER A 127 0.98 -0.58 22.96
N GLN A 128 1.11 -1.90 22.76
CA GLN A 128 0.63 -2.96 23.64
C GLN A 128 1.76 -3.60 24.49
N GLY A 129 2.96 -3.00 24.49
CA GLY A 129 4.14 -3.56 25.16
C GLY A 129 4.64 -4.87 24.55
N ARG A 130 4.40 -5.08 23.25
CA ARG A 130 4.76 -6.28 22.51
C ARG A 130 5.75 -5.96 21.41
N GLU A 131 6.47 -6.99 20.98
CA GLU A 131 7.40 -6.92 19.85
C GLU A 131 7.36 -8.24 19.04
N ARG A 132 7.88 -8.21 17.83
CA ARG A 132 8.09 -9.37 16.99
C ARG A 132 9.53 -9.41 16.47
N ARG A 133 9.98 -10.59 16.07
CA ARG A 133 11.32 -10.76 15.51
C ARG A 133 11.31 -10.61 14.00
N VAL A 134 11.67 -9.45 13.47
CA VAL A 134 11.94 -9.22 12.05
C VAL A 134 13.34 -9.77 11.74
N VAL A 135 13.41 -10.79 10.86
CA VAL A 135 14.67 -11.46 10.47
C VAL A 135 15.10 -11.11 9.05
N LEU A 136 14.20 -10.54 8.25
CA LEU A 136 14.45 -10.14 6.87
C LEU A 136 13.61 -8.91 6.53
N THR A 137 14.20 -7.96 5.83
CA THR A 137 13.50 -6.84 5.21
C THR A 137 13.65 -6.91 3.70
N VAL A 138 12.57 -6.60 2.98
CA VAL A 138 12.56 -6.42 1.53
C VAL A 138 11.87 -5.11 1.19
N ASN A 139 12.05 -4.60 -0.02
CA ASN A 139 11.50 -3.30 -0.43
C ASN A 139 10.32 -3.41 -1.40
N LYS A 140 9.81 -4.62 -1.64
CA LYS A 140 8.67 -4.90 -2.54
C LYS A 140 7.75 -5.94 -1.93
N PHE A 141 6.44 -5.75 -2.13
CA PHE A 141 5.41 -6.69 -1.68
C PHE A 141 5.46 -8.01 -2.48
N PHE A 142 5.71 -7.96 -3.78
CA PHE A 142 5.92 -9.16 -4.60
C PHE A 142 7.06 -10.03 -4.08
N THR A 143 8.21 -9.43 -3.77
CA THR A 143 9.34 -10.18 -3.19
C THR A 143 8.98 -10.80 -1.84
N ALA A 144 8.18 -10.11 -1.02
CA ALA A 144 7.72 -10.65 0.25
C ALA A 144 6.85 -11.89 0.05
N GLY A 145 5.91 -11.86 -0.89
CA GLY A 145 5.08 -13.00 -1.26
C GLY A 145 5.92 -14.22 -1.67
N GLU A 146 6.84 -14.04 -2.62
CA GLU A 146 7.73 -15.08 -3.10
C GLU A 146 8.61 -15.71 -1.99
N VAL A 147 9.15 -14.91 -1.10
CA VAL A 147 9.96 -15.42 0.02
C VAL A 147 9.12 -16.25 0.98
N VAL A 148 7.89 -15.79 1.27
CA VAL A 148 7.02 -16.45 2.23
C VAL A 148 6.50 -17.79 1.70
N THR A 149 6.24 -17.93 0.41
CA THR A 149 5.85 -19.24 -0.17
C THR A 149 6.88 -20.33 0.08
N ARG A 150 8.16 -19.97 0.20
CA ARG A 150 9.32 -20.89 0.32
C ARG A 150 9.97 -20.90 1.70
N SER A 151 9.35 -20.28 2.70
CA SER A 151 9.95 -20.17 4.04
C SER A 151 8.92 -20.34 5.16
N ASN A 152 9.40 -20.42 6.40
CA ASN A 152 8.57 -20.37 7.60
C ASN A 152 8.53 -18.95 8.19
N LEU A 153 8.58 -17.93 7.34
CA LEU A 153 8.40 -16.54 7.76
C LEU A 153 6.94 -16.13 7.65
N LEU A 154 6.50 -15.31 8.58
CA LEU A 154 5.26 -14.54 8.44
C LEU A 154 5.56 -13.20 7.79
N THR A 155 4.62 -12.70 7.00
CA THR A 155 4.64 -11.31 6.55
C THR A 155 3.25 -10.68 6.72
N VAL A 156 3.16 -9.37 6.61
CA VAL A 156 1.89 -8.64 6.64
C VAL A 156 1.75 -7.90 5.32
N LEU A 157 0.72 -8.26 4.56
CA LEU A 157 0.46 -7.73 3.22
C LEU A 157 -0.94 -7.10 3.15
N PRO A 158 -1.17 -6.17 2.22
CA PRO A 158 -2.52 -5.73 1.89
C PRO A 158 -3.37 -6.95 1.48
N ARG A 159 -4.58 -7.08 2.04
CA ARG A 159 -5.48 -8.23 1.79
C ARG A 159 -5.72 -8.47 0.31
N HIS A 160 -6.05 -7.43 -0.43
CA HIS A 160 -6.32 -7.50 -1.86
C HIS A 160 -5.12 -8.00 -2.67
N PHE A 161 -3.90 -7.74 -2.20
CA PHE A 161 -2.67 -8.10 -2.88
C PHE A 161 -2.27 -9.58 -2.68
N VAL A 162 -2.83 -10.27 -1.68
CA VAL A 162 -2.41 -11.65 -1.34
C VAL A 162 -2.58 -12.62 -2.52
N ASN A 163 -3.68 -12.51 -3.26
CA ASN A 163 -3.96 -13.36 -4.43
C ASN A 163 -2.99 -13.10 -5.60
N ILE A 164 -2.38 -11.91 -5.64
CA ILE A 164 -1.42 -11.51 -6.67
C ILE A 164 0.01 -11.85 -6.23
N ALA A 165 0.28 -11.77 -4.91
CA ALA A 165 1.61 -11.97 -4.32
C ALA A 165 2.10 -13.41 -4.38
N GLY A 166 1.20 -14.40 -4.35
CA GLY A 166 1.52 -15.83 -4.38
C GLY A 166 1.01 -16.50 -5.65
N ALA A 167 1.89 -17.21 -6.34
CA ALA A 167 1.46 -18.06 -7.45
C ALA A 167 0.54 -19.18 -6.94
N ASN A 168 -0.56 -19.48 -7.64
CA ASN A 168 -1.38 -20.67 -7.47
C ASN A 168 -1.95 -20.94 -6.05
N ASN A 169 -2.39 -19.91 -5.34
CA ASN A 169 -2.95 -20.08 -3.97
C ASN A 169 -1.98 -20.71 -2.95
N GLU A 170 -0.68 -20.49 -3.08
CA GLU A 170 0.31 -21.05 -2.15
C GLU A 170 0.36 -20.33 -0.80
N LEU A 171 -0.36 -19.23 -0.66
CA LEU A 171 -0.40 -18.40 0.54
C LEU A 171 -1.70 -18.61 1.33
N VAL A 172 -1.57 -18.64 2.64
CA VAL A 172 -2.68 -18.62 3.60
C VAL A 172 -2.69 -17.26 4.27
N GLN A 173 -3.85 -16.62 4.29
CA GLN A 173 -4.07 -15.38 5.02
C GLN A 173 -4.81 -15.63 6.34
N ARG A 174 -4.49 -14.84 7.37
CA ARG A 174 -5.14 -14.82 8.68
C ARG A 174 -5.31 -13.37 9.13
N GLU A 175 -6.39 -13.09 9.85
CA GLU A 175 -6.56 -11.80 10.50
C GLU A 175 -5.39 -11.54 11.46
N LEU A 176 -5.01 -10.27 11.58
CA LEU A 176 -4.04 -9.86 12.60
C LEU A 176 -4.67 -10.05 13.98
N PRO A 177 -3.95 -10.60 14.96
CA PRO A 177 -4.47 -10.81 16.30
C PRO A 177 -4.42 -9.54 17.18
N PHE A 178 -4.44 -8.37 16.55
CA PHE A 178 -4.46 -7.03 17.16
C PHE A 178 -4.96 -6.02 16.13
N ASP A 179 -5.49 -4.91 16.62
CA ASP A 179 -6.01 -3.86 15.78
C ASP A 179 -4.89 -3.00 15.21
N ILE A 180 -5.02 -2.64 13.94
CA ILE A 180 -4.24 -1.62 13.26
C ILE A 180 -5.19 -0.61 12.63
N PRO A 181 -4.81 0.68 12.52
CA PRO A 181 -5.60 1.64 11.79
C PRO A 181 -5.86 1.18 10.36
N ALA A 182 -7.06 1.45 9.85
CA ALA A 182 -7.38 1.21 8.46
C ALA A 182 -6.42 1.97 7.54
N VAL A 183 -5.95 1.29 6.49
CA VAL A 183 -5.00 1.87 5.55
C VAL A 183 -5.77 2.61 4.46
N GLN A 184 -5.79 3.93 4.57
CA GLN A 184 -6.40 4.78 3.55
C GLN A 184 -5.40 5.07 2.44
N VAL A 185 -5.61 4.48 1.27
CA VAL A 185 -4.84 4.79 0.08
C VAL A 185 -5.44 6.03 -0.58
N ALA A 186 -4.59 6.99 -0.90
CA ALA A 186 -4.97 8.26 -1.49
C ALA A 186 -4.05 8.63 -2.66
N THR A 187 -4.55 9.45 -3.56
CA THR A 187 -3.70 10.24 -4.47
C THR A 187 -3.27 11.52 -3.78
N LEU A 188 -2.06 11.97 -4.10
CA LEU A 188 -1.47 13.24 -3.67
C LEU A 188 -0.84 13.92 -4.88
N TRP A 189 -1.03 15.24 -5.02
CA TRP A 189 -0.43 16.05 -6.09
C TRP A 189 -0.14 17.47 -5.61
N HIS A 190 0.75 18.17 -6.32
CA HIS A 190 1.02 19.56 -6.02
C HIS A 190 -0.12 20.45 -6.56
N SER A 191 -0.59 21.42 -5.78
CA SER A 191 -1.74 22.28 -6.11
C SER A 191 -1.55 23.13 -7.37
N ARG A 192 -0.30 23.34 -7.85
CA ARG A 192 -0.03 23.98 -9.15
C ARG A 192 -0.69 23.23 -10.32
N LEU A 193 -0.94 21.92 -10.18
CA LEU A 193 -1.57 21.07 -11.19
C LEU A 193 -3.09 20.95 -11.05
N GLU A 194 -3.69 21.64 -10.06
CA GLU A 194 -5.12 21.52 -9.73
C GLU A 194 -6.03 21.78 -10.93
N HIS A 195 -5.70 22.82 -11.73
CA HIS A 195 -6.50 23.28 -12.86
C HIS A 195 -6.00 22.76 -14.22
N SER A 196 -4.96 21.93 -14.26
CA SER A 196 -4.49 21.30 -15.50
C SER A 196 -5.50 20.22 -15.96
N SER A 197 -6.08 20.39 -17.14
CA SER A 197 -7.06 19.43 -17.69
C SER A 197 -6.46 18.03 -17.90
N ALA A 198 -5.21 17.94 -18.35
CA ALA A 198 -4.51 16.68 -18.50
C ALA A 198 -4.32 15.99 -17.13
N HIS A 199 -3.96 16.75 -16.10
CA HIS A 199 -3.78 16.22 -14.76
C HIS A 199 -5.12 15.86 -14.10
N GLN A 200 -6.20 16.62 -14.34
CA GLN A 200 -7.56 16.26 -13.91
C GLN A 200 -8.00 14.92 -14.52
N TRP A 201 -7.77 14.75 -15.82
CA TRP A 201 -8.04 13.49 -16.50
C TRP A 201 -7.27 12.33 -15.85
N LEU A 202 -5.96 12.50 -15.58
CA LEU A 202 -5.14 11.48 -14.94
C LEU A 202 -5.69 11.08 -13.55
N ARG A 203 -6.05 12.07 -12.72
CA ARG A 203 -6.65 11.81 -11.39
C ARG A 203 -7.95 11.00 -11.52
N GLN A 204 -8.82 11.39 -12.46
CA GLN A 204 -10.08 10.69 -12.72
C GLN A 204 -9.84 9.26 -13.23
N ALA A 205 -8.88 9.08 -14.14
CA ALA A 205 -8.52 7.76 -14.66
C ALA A 205 -8.01 6.83 -13.54
N VAL A 206 -7.13 7.33 -12.66
CA VAL A 206 -6.65 6.57 -11.50
C VAL A 206 -7.79 6.26 -10.52
N THR A 207 -8.70 7.20 -10.28
CA THR A 207 -9.87 6.97 -9.41
C THR A 207 -10.79 5.90 -9.99
N ARG A 208 -11.08 5.93 -11.29
CA ARG A 208 -11.89 4.92 -11.96
C ARG A 208 -11.24 3.53 -11.94
N ALA A 209 -9.93 3.47 -12.19
CA ALA A 209 -9.17 2.22 -12.08
C ALA A 209 -9.25 1.64 -10.65
N ALA A 210 -9.19 2.49 -9.63
CA ALA A 210 -9.36 2.05 -8.24
C ALA A 210 -10.78 1.52 -7.97
N HIS A 211 -11.83 2.20 -8.43
CA HIS A 211 -13.21 1.72 -8.30
C HIS A 211 -13.38 0.36 -8.97
N GLN A 212 -12.91 0.19 -10.20
CA GLN A 212 -12.97 -1.10 -10.91
C GLN A 212 -12.29 -2.23 -10.12
N ALA A 213 -11.08 -1.98 -9.58
CA ALA A 213 -10.32 -2.99 -8.85
C ALA A 213 -10.98 -3.41 -7.53
N PHE A 214 -11.72 -2.51 -6.86
CA PHE A 214 -12.26 -2.75 -5.51
C PHE A 214 -13.77 -2.96 -5.45
N GLU A 215 -14.54 -2.59 -6.49
CA GLU A 215 -15.97 -2.89 -6.60
C GLU A 215 -16.22 -4.30 -7.15
N GLU A 216 -15.30 -4.85 -7.96
CA GLU A 216 -15.37 -6.22 -8.49
C GLU A 216 -14.96 -7.30 -7.48
N THR A 217 -14.45 -6.94 -6.31
CA THR A 217 -14.06 -7.91 -5.27
C THR A 217 -15.16 -7.98 -4.21
N PRO A 218 -16.08 -8.99 -4.25
CA PRO A 218 -17.06 -9.17 -3.19
C PRO A 218 -16.36 -9.42 -1.84
N PRO A 219 -16.93 -8.94 -0.72
CA PRO A 219 -16.39 -9.22 0.60
C PRO A 219 -16.38 -10.73 0.83
N ALA A 220 -15.19 -11.25 1.19
CA ALA A 220 -14.96 -12.66 1.52
C ALA A 220 -15.54 -13.02 2.88
#